data_390094b26037112c4cdb9589e0f68517
#
_entry.id   390094b26037112c4cdb9589e0f68517
#
_cell.length_a   1.000
_cell.length_b   1.000
_cell.length_c   1.000
_cell.angle_alpha   90.00
_cell.angle_beta   90.00
_cell.angle_gamma   90.00
#
_symmetry.space_group_name_H-M   'P 1'
#
loop_
_entity.id
_entity.type
_entity.pdbx_description
1 polymer ?
#
loop_
_entity_poly.entity_id
_entity_poly.type
_entity_poly.pdbx_seq_one_letter_code
_entity_poly.pdbx_strand_id
1 'polypeptide(L)'
;MSKIIGIDLGTTNSCVAVMEGGKPVVIPNAEGSRTTPSIVAFTKTGERLVGDAAKRQAVTNADRTIASIKRHMGTDYKVTIDGKSYTPQEISAMILQKLKADAESYLGEKVTEAVITVPAYFNDAQRQATKDAGKIAGLDVKRIINEPTAAALAYGLDNEKEQKIMVYDLGGGTFDVSVIEIGDGVIEVLSTNGDTHLGGDDFDNKITDWLVSEFKKAENIDLSKDKMALQRLKEASEKAKKELSTATSTNINLPFITANAEGPKHLDMTLTRAKFDELTSDLIERTAIPVQNALSDAGITAADLGKVLLVGGSTRMINAQEKVKQLTNTEPSKTLNPDECVAIGASIQGGKLAGDEGAGDILLLDVTPLSLSIETMGGVATRLIERNTTIPTKKSQVFSTAADNQEAVDINVVQGERQFAKDNKSLGRFRLDGILPAKRGVPQIEVTFDIDANGIVNVSAKDLGTGKEQHITITSGTNMSESDIEKAVREAQEFEAQDKKRKEGIDTRNDAESLVFQTEKNLEEVGDKMDVADKSAIEADLAALKTAVEATTAESITEDQVAQIKAAQEKLLESAQKLFAKVYENAQQAQQATGSADAVTTEGAHSGDDNVVDGDFKEV
;
A
#
# COMPACT_ATOMS: atom_id res chain seq x y z
N MET A 1 -23.53 -7.33 -8.04
CA MET A 1 -22.95 -5.98 -7.97
C MET A 1 -21.46 -6.16 -7.99
N SER A 2 -20.70 -5.28 -8.65
CA SER A 2 -19.24 -5.36 -8.61
C SER A 2 -18.75 -5.15 -7.17
N LYS A 3 -17.75 -5.91 -6.75
CA LYS A 3 -17.13 -5.77 -5.44
C LYS A 3 -16.31 -4.48 -5.40
N ILE A 4 -16.45 -3.69 -4.31
CA ILE A 4 -15.59 -2.54 -4.04
C ILE A 4 -14.49 -3.00 -3.10
N ILE A 5 -13.24 -2.94 -3.54
CA ILE A 5 -12.10 -3.32 -2.71
C ILE A 5 -11.64 -2.15 -1.84
N GLY A 6 -11.13 -2.47 -0.65
CA GLY A 6 -10.47 -1.52 0.22
C GLY A 6 -8.96 -1.66 0.10
N ILE A 7 -8.26 -0.57 -0.16
CA ILE A 7 -6.81 -0.54 -0.35
C ILE A 7 -6.17 0.38 0.67
N ASP A 8 -5.22 -0.17 1.43
CA ASP A 8 -4.21 0.59 2.12
C ASP A 8 -3.00 0.77 1.19
N LEU A 9 -2.84 1.97 0.64
CA LEU A 9 -1.68 2.32 -0.17
C LEU A 9 -0.55 2.84 0.72
N GLY A 10 0.13 1.94 1.42
CA GLY A 10 1.17 2.30 2.39
C GLY A 10 2.49 2.76 1.76
N THR A 11 3.32 3.47 2.52
CA THR A 11 4.66 3.93 2.06
C THR A 11 5.60 2.77 1.80
N THR A 12 5.64 1.79 2.69
CA THR A 12 6.54 0.63 2.64
C THR A 12 5.85 -0.63 2.16
N ASN A 13 4.66 -0.90 2.69
CA ASN A 13 3.83 -2.04 2.30
C ASN A 13 2.40 -1.56 2.06
N SER A 14 1.74 -2.16 1.09
CA SER A 14 0.32 -1.96 0.79
C SER A 14 -0.47 -3.23 1.09
N CYS A 15 -1.76 -3.06 1.36
CA CYS A 15 -2.67 -4.16 1.70
C CYS A 15 -4.00 -3.97 0.97
N VAL A 16 -4.64 -5.06 0.58
CA VAL A 16 -5.96 -5.04 -0.05
C VAL A 16 -6.91 -5.99 0.67
N ALA A 17 -8.15 -5.55 0.86
CA ALA A 17 -9.20 -6.32 1.49
C ALA A 17 -10.54 -6.14 0.77
N VAL A 18 -11.47 -7.04 1.02
CA VAL A 18 -12.82 -7.02 0.44
C VAL A 18 -13.84 -7.52 1.46
N MET A 19 -15.10 -7.11 1.30
CA MET A 19 -16.21 -7.70 2.06
C MET A 19 -16.66 -9.01 1.41
N GLU A 20 -16.63 -10.11 2.18
CA GLU A 20 -17.13 -11.41 1.77
C GLU A 20 -17.98 -12.04 2.88
N GLY A 21 -19.18 -12.49 2.53
CA GLY A 21 -20.11 -13.10 3.50
C GLY A 21 -20.40 -12.21 4.72
N GLY A 22 -20.42 -10.89 4.53
CA GLY A 22 -20.66 -9.93 5.61
C GLY A 22 -19.45 -9.66 6.52
N LYS A 23 -18.25 -10.12 6.14
CA LYS A 23 -17.02 -9.91 6.92
C LYS A 23 -15.90 -9.36 6.03
N PRO A 24 -15.02 -8.52 6.57
CA PRO A 24 -13.84 -8.07 5.84
C PRO A 24 -12.78 -9.18 5.77
N VAL A 25 -12.25 -9.42 4.57
CA VAL A 25 -11.22 -10.43 4.30
C VAL A 25 -10.03 -9.76 3.62
N VAL A 26 -8.83 -9.94 4.17
CA VAL A 26 -7.60 -9.48 3.53
C VAL A 26 -7.23 -10.45 2.41
N ILE A 27 -7.03 -9.92 1.22
CA ILE A 27 -6.66 -10.69 0.03
C ILE A 27 -5.15 -10.91 0.02
N PRO A 28 -4.66 -12.16 -0.01
CA PRO A 28 -3.25 -12.44 -0.19
C PRO A 28 -2.79 -12.07 -1.61
N ASN A 29 -1.55 -11.64 -1.75
CA ASN A 29 -0.94 -11.43 -3.05
C ASN A 29 -0.61 -12.77 -3.74
N ALA A 30 -0.14 -12.71 -5.00
CA ALA A 30 0.23 -13.91 -5.78
C ALA A 30 1.37 -14.73 -5.14
N GLU A 31 2.17 -14.10 -4.27
CA GLU A 31 3.25 -14.72 -3.51
C GLU A 31 2.78 -15.31 -2.16
N GLY A 32 1.47 -15.24 -1.86
CA GLY A 32 0.85 -15.76 -0.64
C GLY A 32 0.97 -14.83 0.58
N SER A 33 1.57 -13.64 0.43
CA SER A 33 1.69 -12.66 1.53
C SER A 33 0.44 -11.79 1.64
N ARG A 34 0.08 -11.41 2.87
CA ARG A 34 -1.09 -10.56 3.14
C ARG A 34 -0.83 -9.07 2.92
N THR A 35 0.43 -8.70 2.75
CA THR A 35 0.87 -7.34 2.36
C THR A 35 1.80 -7.43 1.17
N THR A 36 1.82 -6.38 0.35
CA THR A 36 2.66 -6.26 -0.84
C THR A 36 3.64 -5.11 -0.65
N PRO A 37 4.95 -5.30 -0.79
CA PRO A 37 5.91 -4.19 -0.74
C PRO A 37 5.56 -3.10 -1.75
N SER A 38 5.54 -1.84 -1.31
CA SER A 38 5.28 -0.67 -2.17
C SER A 38 6.53 -0.29 -2.96
N ILE A 39 7.05 -1.26 -3.72
CA ILE A 39 8.29 -1.17 -4.48
C ILE A 39 8.01 -1.47 -5.95
N VAL A 40 8.55 -0.63 -6.84
CA VAL A 40 8.49 -0.80 -8.30
C VAL A 40 9.92 -0.84 -8.83
N ALA A 41 10.21 -1.75 -9.73
CA ALA A 41 11.50 -1.82 -10.39
C ALA A 41 11.33 -2.04 -11.90
N PHE A 42 12.34 -1.60 -12.65
CA PHE A 42 12.41 -1.81 -14.10
C PHE A 42 13.66 -2.63 -14.41
N THR A 43 13.50 -3.75 -15.10
CA THR A 43 14.62 -4.58 -15.55
C THR A 43 15.40 -3.88 -16.67
N LYS A 44 16.58 -4.38 -16.98
CA LYS A 44 17.36 -3.89 -18.13
C LYS A 44 16.67 -4.11 -19.48
N THR A 45 15.73 -5.03 -19.54
CA THR A 45 14.91 -5.32 -20.72
C THR A 45 13.64 -4.44 -20.80
N GLY A 46 13.46 -3.51 -19.84
CA GLY A 46 12.30 -2.61 -19.79
C GLY A 46 11.06 -3.20 -19.13
N GLU A 47 11.18 -4.38 -18.57
CA GLU A 47 10.09 -5.03 -17.84
C GLU A 47 9.85 -4.36 -16.49
N ARG A 48 8.58 -4.24 -16.09
CA ARG A 48 8.15 -3.68 -14.82
C ARG A 48 7.91 -4.79 -13.79
N LEU A 49 8.55 -4.68 -12.64
CA LEU A 49 8.36 -5.54 -11.48
C LEU A 49 7.72 -4.74 -10.35
N VAL A 50 6.80 -5.35 -9.60
CA VAL A 50 6.12 -4.71 -8.47
C VAL A 50 6.09 -5.68 -7.28
N GLY A 51 6.15 -5.13 -6.06
CA GLY A 51 6.03 -5.92 -4.84
C GLY A 51 7.28 -6.72 -4.52
N ASP A 52 7.10 -7.97 -4.12
CA ASP A 52 8.20 -8.86 -3.71
C ASP A 52 9.20 -9.13 -4.83
N ALA A 53 8.73 -9.24 -6.08
CA ALA A 53 9.61 -9.39 -7.24
C ALA A 53 10.56 -8.19 -7.40
N ALA A 54 10.04 -6.97 -7.23
CA ALA A 54 10.85 -5.75 -7.26
C ALA A 54 11.82 -5.68 -6.06
N LYS A 55 11.38 -6.06 -4.86
CA LYS A 55 12.19 -6.06 -3.64
C LYS A 55 13.38 -7.02 -3.74
N ARG A 56 13.15 -8.25 -4.21
CA ARG A 56 14.21 -9.29 -4.31
C ARG A 56 15.41 -8.90 -5.17
N GLN A 57 15.21 -8.10 -6.22
CA GLN A 57 16.28 -7.69 -7.12
C GLN A 57 16.87 -6.29 -6.80
N ALA A 58 16.36 -5.59 -5.77
CA ALA A 58 16.73 -4.21 -5.46
C ALA A 58 18.24 -4.00 -5.26
N VAL A 59 18.95 -4.94 -4.63
CA VAL A 59 20.40 -4.88 -4.42
C VAL A 59 21.16 -4.81 -5.74
N THR A 60 20.79 -5.64 -6.70
CA THR A 60 21.50 -5.75 -8.00
C THR A 60 21.03 -4.73 -9.03
N ASN A 61 19.94 -4.04 -8.77
CA ASN A 61 19.27 -3.11 -9.68
C ASN A 61 18.79 -1.83 -8.96
N ALA A 62 19.58 -1.32 -8.02
CA ALA A 62 19.20 -0.21 -7.14
C ALA A 62 18.81 1.07 -7.91
N ASP A 63 19.50 1.39 -9.02
CA ASP A 63 19.23 2.57 -9.85
C ASP A 63 17.86 2.55 -10.56
N ARG A 64 17.26 1.38 -10.68
CA ARG A 64 15.98 1.15 -11.38
C ARG A 64 14.89 0.67 -10.45
N THR A 65 15.13 0.71 -9.12
CA THR A 65 14.20 0.28 -8.08
C THR A 65 13.75 1.49 -7.28
N ILE A 66 12.43 1.69 -7.22
CA ILE A 66 11.78 2.83 -6.58
C ILE A 66 11.02 2.31 -5.36
N ALA A 67 11.37 2.83 -4.18
CA ALA A 67 10.69 2.59 -2.92
C ALA A 67 10.21 3.91 -2.32
N SER A 68 9.27 3.84 -1.37
CA SER A 68 8.78 4.98 -0.57
C SER A 68 8.25 6.16 -1.40
N ILE A 69 7.75 5.91 -2.61
CA ILE A 69 7.28 6.96 -3.54
C ILE A 69 6.13 7.80 -2.94
N LYS A 70 5.34 7.24 -2.02
CA LYS A 70 4.24 7.93 -1.34
C LYS A 70 4.68 9.21 -0.64
N ARG A 71 5.94 9.30 -0.17
CA ARG A 71 6.53 10.51 0.43
C ARG A 71 6.62 11.70 -0.53
N HIS A 72 6.53 11.45 -1.83
CA HIS A 72 6.61 12.46 -2.89
C HIS A 72 5.24 12.77 -3.51
N MET A 73 4.15 12.16 -3.03
CA MET A 73 2.80 12.45 -3.53
C MET A 73 2.46 13.93 -3.38
N GLY A 74 1.83 14.50 -4.40
CA GLY A 74 1.45 15.92 -4.42
C GLY A 74 2.65 16.88 -4.58
N THR A 75 3.80 16.39 -5.05
CA THR A 75 4.98 17.20 -5.39
C THR A 75 5.34 17.07 -6.87
N ASP A 76 6.26 17.91 -7.34
CA ASP A 76 6.80 17.89 -8.71
C ASP A 76 7.97 16.89 -8.89
N TYR A 77 8.19 16.04 -7.89
CA TYR A 77 9.22 15.00 -7.93
C TYR A 77 9.01 14.06 -9.14
N LYS A 78 10.09 13.69 -9.79
CA LYS A 78 10.08 12.73 -10.90
C LYS A 78 11.23 11.75 -10.78
N VAL A 79 10.94 10.50 -11.10
CA VAL A 79 11.94 9.44 -11.24
C VAL A 79 12.20 9.23 -12.72
N THR A 80 13.47 9.29 -13.13
CA THR A 80 13.85 9.05 -14.53
C THR A 80 14.51 7.68 -14.66
N ILE A 81 13.90 6.80 -15.45
CA ILE A 81 14.39 5.46 -15.78
C ILE A 81 14.48 5.35 -17.29
N ASP A 82 15.67 5.03 -17.81
CA ASP A 82 15.92 4.86 -19.25
C ASP A 82 15.46 6.05 -20.12
N GLY A 83 15.60 7.28 -19.59
CA GLY A 83 15.17 8.49 -20.27
C GLY A 83 13.67 8.80 -20.19
N LYS A 84 12.86 7.92 -19.61
CA LYS A 84 11.45 8.18 -19.30
C LYS A 84 11.31 8.65 -17.86
N SER A 85 10.60 9.76 -17.67
CA SER A 85 10.30 10.33 -16.35
C SER A 85 8.92 9.88 -15.89
N TYR A 86 8.84 9.44 -14.65
CA TYR A 86 7.60 8.99 -13.97
C TYR A 86 7.29 9.89 -12.80
N THR A 87 6.03 10.26 -12.65
CA THR A 87 5.50 10.98 -11.49
C THR A 87 5.24 10.02 -10.31
N PRO A 88 5.10 10.54 -9.07
CA PRO A 88 4.69 9.71 -7.94
C PRO A 88 3.34 9.00 -8.16
N GLN A 89 2.39 9.65 -8.86
CA GLN A 89 1.10 9.09 -9.21
C GLN A 89 1.22 7.88 -10.13
N GLU A 90 2.08 7.94 -11.17
CA GLU A 90 2.31 6.84 -12.09
C GLU A 90 2.97 5.64 -11.40
N ILE A 91 3.96 5.87 -10.53
CA ILE A 91 4.59 4.79 -9.77
C ILE A 91 3.60 4.17 -8.76
N SER A 92 2.82 5.00 -8.07
CA SER A 92 1.77 4.52 -7.16
C SER A 92 0.69 3.73 -7.90
N ALA A 93 0.33 4.15 -9.12
CA ALA A 93 -0.62 3.44 -9.97
C ALA A 93 -0.14 2.03 -10.33
N MET A 94 1.17 1.82 -10.52
CA MET A 94 1.73 0.49 -10.77
C MET A 94 1.54 -0.44 -9.57
N ILE A 95 1.68 0.09 -8.35
CA ILE A 95 1.40 -0.66 -7.12
C ILE A 95 -0.10 -1.00 -7.03
N LEU A 96 -0.97 -0.01 -7.29
CA LEU A 96 -2.42 -0.22 -7.30
C LEU A 96 -2.87 -1.23 -8.35
N GLN A 97 -2.23 -1.25 -9.53
CA GLN A 97 -2.50 -2.26 -10.57
C GLN A 97 -2.16 -3.68 -10.10
N LYS A 98 -1.04 -3.86 -9.38
CA LYS A 98 -0.67 -5.16 -8.79
C LYS A 98 -1.73 -5.61 -7.78
N LEU A 99 -2.14 -4.74 -6.85
CA LEU A 99 -3.17 -5.05 -5.85
C LEU A 99 -4.53 -5.36 -6.50
N LYS A 100 -4.89 -4.62 -7.55
CA LYS A 100 -6.08 -4.90 -8.36
C LYS A 100 -6.02 -6.27 -9.03
N ALA A 101 -4.88 -6.60 -9.65
CA ALA A 101 -4.68 -7.90 -10.31
C ALA A 101 -4.74 -9.06 -9.31
N ASP A 102 -4.16 -8.89 -8.10
CA ASP A 102 -4.25 -9.89 -7.03
C ASP A 102 -5.69 -10.06 -6.56
N ALA A 103 -6.44 -8.95 -6.41
CA ALA A 103 -7.84 -8.98 -6.04
C ALA A 103 -8.71 -9.65 -7.13
N GLU A 104 -8.49 -9.35 -8.40
CA GLU A 104 -9.18 -10.00 -9.52
C GLU A 104 -8.88 -11.50 -9.60
N SER A 105 -7.62 -11.89 -9.33
CA SER A 105 -7.22 -13.30 -9.29
C SER A 105 -7.89 -14.06 -8.14
N TYR A 106 -7.99 -13.42 -6.97
CA TYR A 106 -8.64 -14.00 -5.79
C TYR A 106 -10.16 -14.13 -5.98
N LEU A 107 -10.81 -13.06 -6.48
CA LEU A 107 -12.27 -13.00 -6.62
C LEU A 107 -12.80 -13.75 -7.85
N GLY A 108 -11.95 -14.02 -8.85
CA GLY A 108 -12.36 -14.62 -10.13
C GLY A 108 -13.20 -13.68 -11.02
N GLU A 109 -13.26 -12.38 -10.68
CA GLU A 109 -14.00 -11.37 -11.43
C GLU A 109 -13.21 -10.06 -11.57
N LYS A 110 -13.62 -9.19 -12.50
CA LYS A 110 -13.00 -7.88 -12.67
C LYS A 110 -13.34 -6.95 -11.54
N VAL A 111 -12.32 -6.19 -11.09
CA VAL A 111 -12.43 -5.15 -10.07
C VAL A 111 -12.26 -3.79 -10.73
N THR A 112 -13.27 -2.94 -10.64
CA THR A 112 -13.28 -1.60 -11.25
C THR A 112 -13.41 -0.47 -10.24
N GLU A 113 -13.75 -0.77 -8.98
CA GLU A 113 -14.08 0.22 -7.95
C GLU A 113 -13.27 -0.03 -6.68
N ALA A 114 -12.82 1.04 -6.04
CA ALA A 114 -12.03 0.95 -4.81
C ALA A 114 -12.31 2.10 -3.84
N VAL A 115 -12.06 1.81 -2.55
CA VAL A 115 -11.80 2.80 -1.50
C VAL A 115 -10.31 2.76 -1.24
N ILE A 116 -9.64 3.92 -1.29
CA ILE A 116 -8.18 4.02 -1.08
C ILE A 116 -7.92 4.89 0.14
N THR A 117 -6.96 4.49 0.97
CA THR A 117 -6.61 5.24 2.17
C THR A 117 -5.48 6.23 1.95
N VAL A 118 -5.48 7.27 2.77
CA VAL A 118 -4.41 8.27 2.82
C VAL A 118 -4.11 8.62 4.28
N PRO A 119 -2.89 9.05 4.61
CA PRO A 119 -2.59 9.64 5.91
C PRO A 119 -3.56 10.79 6.24
N ALA A 120 -3.99 10.89 7.50
CA ALA A 120 -4.96 11.91 7.89
C ALA A 120 -4.41 13.34 7.66
N TYR A 121 -3.11 13.52 7.81
CA TYR A 121 -2.44 14.81 7.66
C TYR A 121 -2.02 15.15 6.22
N PHE A 122 -2.45 14.33 5.23
CA PHE A 122 -2.26 14.65 3.81
C PHE A 122 -3.06 15.90 3.43
N ASN A 123 -2.37 16.82 2.73
CA ASN A 123 -3.00 18.00 2.14
C ASN A 123 -3.82 17.64 0.88
N ASP A 124 -4.56 18.60 0.36
CA ASP A 124 -5.42 18.44 -0.81
C ASP A 124 -4.66 17.89 -2.05
N ALA A 125 -3.47 18.43 -2.34
CA ALA A 125 -2.65 17.97 -3.45
C ALA A 125 -2.27 16.48 -3.36
N GLN A 126 -1.95 16.01 -2.17
CA GLN A 126 -1.58 14.61 -1.91
C GLN A 126 -2.80 13.69 -2.03
N ARG A 127 -3.98 14.12 -1.58
CA ARG A 127 -5.25 13.40 -1.73
C ARG A 127 -5.65 13.27 -3.19
N GLN A 128 -5.61 14.37 -3.94
CA GLN A 128 -5.91 14.37 -5.37
C GLN A 128 -4.93 13.48 -6.14
N ALA A 129 -3.63 13.58 -5.85
CA ALA A 129 -2.61 12.72 -6.47
C ALA A 129 -2.86 11.22 -6.20
N THR A 130 -3.37 10.87 -5.02
CA THR A 130 -3.75 9.48 -4.70
C THR A 130 -4.97 9.04 -5.51
N LYS A 131 -5.97 9.92 -5.66
CA LYS A 131 -7.15 9.66 -6.50
C LYS A 131 -6.77 9.49 -7.97
N ASP A 132 -5.85 10.31 -8.48
CA ASP A 132 -5.32 10.22 -9.84
C ASP A 132 -4.57 8.90 -10.05
N ALA A 133 -3.75 8.46 -9.08
CA ALA A 133 -3.07 7.17 -9.13
C ALA A 133 -4.08 6.01 -9.25
N GLY A 134 -5.20 6.06 -8.52
CA GLY A 134 -6.30 5.10 -8.64
C GLY A 134 -6.90 5.09 -10.04
N LYS A 135 -7.19 6.27 -10.62
CA LYS A 135 -7.71 6.42 -11.98
C LYS A 135 -6.73 5.86 -13.02
N ILE A 136 -5.44 6.15 -12.90
CA ILE A 136 -4.38 5.61 -13.78
C ILE A 136 -4.33 4.07 -13.67
N ALA A 137 -4.53 3.52 -12.49
CA ALA A 137 -4.59 2.07 -12.27
C ALA A 137 -5.88 1.41 -12.83
N GLY A 138 -6.80 2.18 -13.40
CA GLY A 138 -8.07 1.69 -13.92
C GLY A 138 -9.09 1.38 -12.82
N LEU A 139 -9.04 2.14 -11.71
CA LEU A 139 -9.97 2.06 -10.58
C LEU A 139 -10.82 3.35 -10.51
N ASP A 140 -12.13 3.21 -10.43
CA ASP A 140 -13.03 4.27 -9.99
C ASP A 140 -12.92 4.40 -8.47
N VAL A 141 -12.25 5.45 -8.00
CA VAL A 141 -12.03 5.70 -6.57
C VAL A 141 -13.29 6.30 -5.98
N LYS A 142 -14.12 5.45 -5.38
CA LYS A 142 -15.40 5.84 -4.78
C LYS A 142 -15.23 6.72 -3.55
N ARG A 143 -14.16 6.49 -2.78
CA ARG A 143 -13.85 7.24 -1.58
C ARG A 143 -12.35 7.26 -1.33
N ILE A 144 -11.84 8.42 -0.93
CA ILE A 144 -10.58 8.54 -0.19
C ILE A 144 -10.95 8.59 1.30
N ILE A 145 -10.35 7.73 2.12
CA ILE A 145 -10.59 7.67 3.57
C ILE A 145 -9.25 7.82 4.32
N ASN A 146 -9.28 8.50 5.46
CA ASN A 146 -8.09 8.63 6.29
C ASN A 146 -7.71 7.29 6.95
N GLU A 147 -6.42 6.96 6.99
CA GLU A 147 -5.89 5.73 7.58
C GLU A 147 -6.35 5.51 9.03
N PRO A 148 -6.26 6.50 9.95
CA PRO A 148 -6.75 6.32 11.31
C PRO A 148 -8.27 6.14 11.39
N THR A 149 -9.04 6.78 10.49
CA THR A 149 -10.50 6.61 10.40
C THR A 149 -10.84 5.19 9.93
N ALA A 150 -10.11 4.67 8.95
CA ALA A 150 -10.27 3.28 8.50
C ALA A 150 -9.93 2.29 9.64
N ALA A 151 -8.84 2.53 10.37
CA ALA A 151 -8.48 1.69 11.52
C ALA A 151 -9.54 1.73 12.64
N ALA A 152 -10.13 2.90 12.92
CA ALA A 152 -11.23 3.04 13.86
C ALA A 152 -12.48 2.28 13.38
N LEU A 153 -12.77 2.29 12.08
CA LEU A 153 -13.87 1.52 11.49
C LEU A 153 -13.65 0.01 11.64
N ALA A 154 -12.42 -0.48 11.40
CA ALA A 154 -12.06 -1.87 11.64
C ALA A 154 -12.21 -2.29 13.12
N TYR A 155 -11.90 -1.37 14.04
CA TYR A 155 -12.09 -1.58 15.48
C TYR A 155 -13.55 -1.48 15.89
N GLY A 156 -14.29 -0.53 15.32
CA GLY A 156 -15.65 -0.14 15.74
C GLY A 156 -16.73 -1.16 15.41
N LEU A 157 -16.51 -2.03 14.40
CA LEU A 157 -17.51 -3.07 14.03
C LEU A 157 -17.90 -3.99 15.19
N ASP A 158 -16.94 -4.25 16.11
CA ASP A 158 -17.14 -5.16 17.23
C ASP A 158 -17.37 -4.43 18.57
N ASN A 159 -17.41 -3.07 18.57
CA ASN A 159 -17.45 -2.26 19.78
C ASN A 159 -18.53 -1.17 19.70
N GLU A 160 -19.70 -1.47 20.26
CA GLU A 160 -20.87 -0.58 20.27
C GLU A 160 -20.88 0.45 21.43
N LYS A 161 -19.92 0.38 22.36
CA LYS A 161 -19.91 1.29 23.52
C LYS A 161 -19.34 2.64 23.14
N GLU A 162 -20.05 3.71 23.51
CA GLU A 162 -19.57 5.09 23.42
C GLU A 162 -18.23 5.25 24.14
N GLN A 163 -17.22 5.68 23.42
CA GLN A 163 -15.86 5.88 23.93
C GLN A 163 -15.05 6.81 23.04
N LYS A 164 -14.11 7.52 23.66
CA LYS A 164 -13.08 8.27 22.95
C LYS A 164 -11.84 7.40 22.82
N ILE A 165 -11.32 7.27 21.60
CA ILE A 165 -10.11 6.51 21.32
C ILE A 165 -9.06 7.43 20.71
N MET A 166 -7.81 7.07 20.90
CA MET A 166 -6.70 7.62 20.14
C MET A 166 -6.18 6.57 19.15
N VAL A 167 -6.04 6.95 17.89
CA VAL A 167 -5.32 6.17 16.90
C VAL A 167 -3.94 6.78 16.75
N TYR A 168 -2.90 6.01 17.07
CA TYR A 168 -1.50 6.36 16.92
C TYR A 168 -0.95 5.54 15.77
N ASP A 169 -0.79 6.17 14.61
CA ASP A 169 -0.36 5.54 13.37
C ASP A 169 1.07 5.96 13.03
N LEU A 170 2.03 5.05 13.27
CA LEU A 170 3.43 5.22 12.88
C LEU A 170 3.72 4.23 11.75
N GLY A 171 3.58 4.71 10.52
CA GLY A 171 3.82 3.96 9.31
C GLY A 171 5.29 3.91 8.90
N GLY A 172 5.53 3.58 7.63
CA GLY A 172 6.89 3.57 7.06
C GLY A 172 7.42 4.97 6.74
N GLY A 173 6.53 5.91 6.40
CA GLY A 173 6.93 7.24 5.94
C GLY A 173 6.25 8.41 6.63
N THR A 174 5.12 8.17 7.30
CA THR A 174 4.29 9.19 7.96
C THR A 174 3.96 8.79 9.38
N PHE A 175 3.70 9.78 10.21
CA PHE A 175 3.15 9.66 11.55
C PHE A 175 1.86 10.47 11.63
N ASP A 176 0.77 9.82 12.02
CA ASP A 176 -0.53 10.43 12.25
C ASP A 176 -1.06 10.07 13.63
N VAL A 177 -1.75 11.00 14.27
CA VAL A 177 -2.49 10.77 15.50
C VAL A 177 -3.86 11.40 15.37
N SER A 178 -4.91 10.63 15.66
CA SER A 178 -6.28 11.10 15.64
C SER A 178 -6.99 10.76 16.94
N VAL A 179 -7.79 11.70 17.45
CA VAL A 179 -8.73 11.48 18.53
C VAL A 179 -10.10 11.29 17.90
N ILE A 180 -10.73 10.17 18.21
CA ILE A 180 -11.95 9.72 17.55
C ILE A 180 -12.98 9.33 18.62
N GLU A 181 -14.20 9.76 18.46
CA GLU A 181 -15.35 9.32 19.26
C GLU A 181 -16.13 8.25 18.50
N ILE A 182 -16.39 7.14 19.17
CA ILE A 182 -17.16 6.01 18.63
C ILE A 182 -18.38 5.84 19.53
N GLY A 183 -19.57 5.82 18.96
CA GLY A 183 -20.81 5.57 19.69
C GLY A 183 -22.04 5.72 18.79
N ASP A 184 -23.14 5.06 19.14
CA ASP A 184 -24.44 5.15 18.48
C ASP A 184 -24.43 4.98 16.95
N GLY A 185 -23.52 4.15 16.41
CA GLY A 185 -23.37 3.96 14.96
C GLY A 185 -22.63 5.10 14.27
N VAL A 186 -21.96 5.99 15.02
CA VAL A 186 -21.18 7.11 14.49
C VAL A 186 -19.70 6.93 14.86
N ILE A 187 -18.83 7.18 13.93
CA ILE A 187 -17.39 7.36 14.14
C ILE A 187 -17.07 8.79 13.75
N GLU A 188 -16.80 9.63 14.73
CA GLU A 188 -16.51 11.05 14.56
C GLU A 188 -15.05 11.34 14.92
N VAL A 189 -14.29 11.88 13.97
CA VAL A 189 -12.95 12.40 14.23
C VAL A 189 -13.09 13.76 14.91
N LEU A 190 -12.61 13.88 16.15
CA LEU A 190 -12.62 15.14 16.91
C LEU A 190 -11.42 16.01 16.52
N SER A 191 -10.27 15.40 16.31
CA SER A 191 -9.06 16.10 15.89
C SER A 191 -8.07 15.14 15.24
N THR A 192 -7.18 15.69 14.41
CA THR A 192 -6.04 14.99 13.84
C THR A 192 -4.81 15.89 13.81
N ASN A 193 -3.63 15.30 13.98
CA ASN A 193 -2.34 15.96 13.85
C ASN A 193 -1.31 14.95 13.35
N GLY A 194 -0.13 15.40 12.86
CA GLY A 194 0.85 14.45 12.35
C GLY A 194 2.13 15.09 11.81
N ASP A 195 3.00 14.21 11.30
CA ASP A 195 4.25 14.56 10.60
C ASP A 195 4.38 13.69 9.35
N THR A 196 4.22 14.29 8.17
CA THR A 196 4.26 13.59 6.88
C THR A 196 5.67 13.15 6.47
N HIS A 197 6.70 13.42 7.29
CA HIS A 197 8.10 13.07 7.07
C HIS A 197 8.72 12.38 8.30
N LEU A 198 7.93 11.59 9.02
CA LEU A 198 8.37 10.78 10.14
C LEU A 198 7.79 9.36 10.01
N GLY A 199 8.63 8.36 9.89
CA GLY A 199 8.20 6.97 9.81
C GLY A 199 9.37 5.99 9.84
N GLY A 200 9.08 4.71 9.68
CA GLY A 200 10.03 3.60 9.77
C GLY A 200 11.28 3.75 8.91
N ASP A 201 11.17 4.39 7.73
CA ASP A 201 12.31 4.67 6.85
C ASP A 201 13.34 5.60 7.52
N ASP A 202 12.90 6.53 8.39
CA ASP A 202 13.80 7.44 9.10
C ASP A 202 14.58 6.69 10.18
N PHE A 203 13.95 5.71 10.83
CA PHE A 203 14.62 4.81 11.78
C PHE A 203 15.65 3.92 11.07
N ASP A 204 15.31 3.39 9.90
CA ASP A 204 16.24 2.61 9.08
C ASP A 204 17.43 3.44 8.62
N ASN A 205 17.21 4.69 8.23
CA ASN A 205 18.27 5.62 7.87
C ASN A 205 19.22 5.90 9.03
N LYS A 206 18.73 6.06 10.26
CA LYS A 206 19.59 6.23 11.47
C LYS A 206 20.52 5.03 11.68
N ILE A 207 20.03 3.80 11.51
CA ILE A 207 20.85 2.59 11.58
C ILE A 207 21.86 2.57 10.43
N THR A 208 21.40 2.86 9.20
CA THR A 208 22.25 2.89 8.00
C THR A 208 23.41 3.89 8.17
N ASP A 209 23.12 5.10 8.62
CA ASP A 209 24.12 6.15 8.84
C ASP A 209 25.12 5.75 9.93
N TRP A 210 24.66 5.11 10.99
CA TRP A 210 25.53 4.56 12.03
C TRP A 210 26.45 3.48 11.47
N LEU A 211 25.94 2.51 10.69
CA LEU A 211 26.74 1.46 10.06
C LEU A 211 27.79 2.03 9.11
N VAL A 212 27.41 3.02 8.27
CA VAL A 212 28.35 3.72 7.38
C VAL A 212 29.47 4.41 8.18
N SER A 213 29.09 5.10 9.26
CA SER A 213 30.03 5.83 10.12
C SER A 213 31.01 4.88 10.80
N GLU A 214 30.53 3.79 11.41
CA GLU A 214 31.38 2.83 12.11
C GLU A 214 32.32 2.08 11.15
N PHE A 215 31.78 1.65 9.98
CA PHE A 215 32.60 1.00 8.95
C PHE A 215 33.71 1.95 8.42
N LYS A 216 33.36 3.22 8.21
CA LYS A 216 34.34 4.24 7.79
C LYS A 216 35.45 4.46 8.84
N LYS A 217 35.13 4.40 10.15
CA LYS A 217 36.11 4.48 11.23
C LYS A 217 37.05 3.26 11.25
N ALA A 218 36.49 2.06 11.01
CA ALA A 218 37.25 0.81 11.07
C ALA A 218 38.11 0.55 9.82
N GLU A 219 37.56 0.79 8.62
CA GLU A 219 38.15 0.39 7.35
C GLU A 219 38.61 1.57 6.48
N ASN A 220 38.32 2.82 6.90
CA ASN A 220 38.57 4.06 6.14
C ASN A 220 37.91 4.09 4.76
N ILE A 221 36.76 3.37 4.59
CA ILE A 221 35.98 3.28 3.37
C ILE A 221 34.58 3.84 3.62
N ASP A 222 34.10 4.70 2.73
CA ASP A 222 32.79 5.32 2.80
C ASP A 222 31.78 4.53 1.94
N LEU A 223 30.99 3.67 2.58
CA LEU A 223 29.99 2.82 1.91
C LEU A 223 28.80 3.61 1.32
N SER A 224 28.59 4.87 1.71
CA SER A 224 27.52 5.69 1.15
C SER A 224 27.72 6.04 -0.33
N LYS A 225 28.94 5.88 -0.83
CA LYS A 225 29.31 6.14 -2.24
C LYS A 225 29.10 4.92 -3.15
N ASP A 226 28.90 3.75 -2.60
CA ASP A 226 28.61 2.52 -3.31
C ASP A 226 27.11 2.22 -3.19
N LYS A 227 26.36 2.36 -4.29
CA LYS A 227 24.91 2.18 -4.31
C LYS A 227 24.47 0.77 -3.93
N MET A 228 25.23 -0.25 -4.34
CA MET A 228 24.92 -1.64 -4.02
C MET A 228 25.18 -1.90 -2.52
N ALA A 229 26.30 -1.41 -1.98
CA ALA A 229 26.59 -1.50 -0.56
C ALA A 229 25.52 -0.75 0.26
N LEU A 230 25.14 0.47 -0.16
CA LEU A 230 24.13 1.27 0.51
C LEU A 230 22.76 0.58 0.52
N GLN A 231 22.36 -0.05 -0.60
CA GLN A 231 21.11 -0.79 -0.66
C GLN A 231 21.12 -2.01 0.29
N ARG A 232 22.21 -2.76 0.33
CA ARG A 232 22.40 -3.87 1.29
C ARG A 232 22.36 -3.40 2.74
N LEU A 233 22.95 -2.24 3.04
CA LEU A 233 22.89 -1.62 4.37
C LEU A 233 21.44 -1.25 4.74
N LYS A 234 20.67 -0.65 3.83
CA LYS A 234 19.27 -0.30 4.08
C LYS A 234 18.41 -1.51 4.39
N GLU A 235 18.55 -2.59 3.60
CA GLU A 235 17.82 -3.84 3.83
C GLU A 235 18.19 -4.49 5.16
N ALA A 236 19.48 -4.48 5.50
CA ALA A 236 19.96 -4.99 6.78
C ALA A 236 19.48 -4.12 7.96
N SER A 237 19.38 -2.79 7.78
CA SER A 237 18.86 -1.86 8.77
C SER A 237 17.38 -2.08 9.05
N GLU A 238 16.56 -2.23 7.99
CA GLU A 238 15.13 -2.58 8.13
C GLU A 238 14.95 -3.91 8.87
N LYS A 239 15.74 -4.93 8.50
CA LYS A 239 15.72 -6.23 9.16
C LYS A 239 16.11 -6.11 10.64
N ALA A 240 17.19 -5.41 10.95
CA ALA A 240 17.66 -5.20 12.31
C ALA A 240 16.61 -4.46 13.17
N LYS A 241 15.98 -3.40 12.65
CA LYS A 241 14.86 -2.70 13.32
C LYS A 241 13.72 -3.67 13.67
N LYS A 242 13.32 -4.53 12.73
CA LYS A 242 12.26 -5.52 12.95
C LYS A 242 12.65 -6.55 14.03
N GLU A 243 13.87 -7.07 13.99
CA GLU A 243 14.37 -8.03 14.97
C GLU A 243 14.44 -7.42 16.37
N LEU A 244 14.88 -6.16 16.50
CA LEU A 244 14.94 -5.44 17.77
C LEU A 244 13.57 -5.12 18.39
N SER A 245 12.48 -5.28 17.65
CA SER A 245 11.12 -5.21 18.23
C SER A 245 10.82 -6.38 19.16
N THR A 246 11.58 -7.47 19.09
CA THR A 246 11.42 -8.66 19.95
C THR A 246 12.69 -9.05 20.70
N ALA A 247 13.86 -8.89 20.05
CA ALA A 247 15.18 -9.22 20.62
C ALA A 247 15.84 -8.02 21.29
N THR A 248 16.76 -8.26 22.23
CA THR A 248 17.57 -7.22 22.88
C THR A 248 18.80 -6.83 22.10
N SER A 249 19.21 -7.65 21.13
CA SER A 249 20.32 -7.39 20.21
C SER A 249 20.15 -8.18 18.94
N THR A 250 20.78 -7.70 17.87
CA THR A 250 20.84 -8.40 16.58
C THR A 250 22.23 -8.27 15.98
N ASN A 251 22.66 -9.25 15.20
CA ASN A 251 23.91 -9.20 14.45
C ASN A 251 23.65 -8.82 13.00
N ILE A 252 24.33 -7.79 12.53
CA ILE A 252 24.28 -7.33 11.13
C ILE A 252 25.55 -7.81 10.46
N ASN A 253 25.44 -8.91 9.69
CA ASN A 253 26.54 -9.52 8.98
C ASN A 253 26.33 -9.41 7.47
N LEU A 254 27.20 -8.63 6.81
CA LEU A 254 27.18 -8.40 5.36
C LEU A 254 28.55 -8.77 4.77
N PRO A 255 28.74 -10.04 4.41
CA PRO A 255 29.98 -10.49 3.79
C PRO A 255 30.16 -9.83 2.42
N PHE A 256 31.41 -9.53 2.06
CA PHE A 256 31.75 -8.92 0.77
C PHE A 256 30.98 -7.64 0.49
N ILE A 257 30.91 -6.74 1.49
CA ILE A 257 30.15 -5.48 1.37
C ILE A 257 30.83 -4.52 0.38
N THR A 258 32.17 -4.56 0.34
CA THR A 258 33.00 -3.81 -0.60
C THR A 258 34.37 -4.47 -0.74
N ALA A 259 35.27 -3.92 -1.55
CA ALA A 259 36.66 -4.35 -1.70
C ALA A 259 37.59 -3.15 -1.86
N ASN A 260 38.84 -3.30 -1.42
CA ASN A 260 39.92 -2.34 -1.66
C ASN A 260 41.16 -3.08 -2.20
N ALA A 261 42.30 -2.41 -2.27
CA ALA A 261 43.57 -3.00 -2.73
C ALA A 261 44.08 -4.19 -1.87
N GLU A 262 43.63 -4.28 -0.62
CA GLU A 262 43.97 -5.36 0.32
C GLU A 262 43.06 -6.58 0.17
N GLY A 263 41.95 -6.45 -0.58
CA GLY A 263 40.97 -7.52 -0.84
C GLY A 263 39.56 -7.18 -0.40
N PRO A 264 38.68 -8.20 -0.33
CA PRO A 264 37.30 -8.02 0.09
C PRO A 264 37.19 -7.61 1.54
N LYS A 265 36.24 -6.73 1.83
CA LYS A 265 35.88 -6.24 3.17
C LYS A 265 34.49 -6.72 3.55
N HIS A 266 34.32 -6.99 4.84
CA HIS A 266 33.10 -7.53 5.41
C HIS A 266 32.62 -6.60 6.53
N LEU A 267 31.29 -6.43 6.65
CA LEU A 267 30.70 -5.77 7.79
C LEU A 267 30.10 -6.83 8.71
N ASP A 268 30.54 -6.84 9.97
CA ASP A 268 30.01 -7.70 11.03
C ASP A 268 29.91 -6.89 12.31
N MET A 269 28.67 -6.49 12.66
CA MET A 269 28.41 -5.58 13.77
C MET A 269 27.18 -6.02 14.55
N THR A 270 27.26 -5.91 15.87
CA THR A 270 26.12 -6.13 16.76
C THR A 270 25.44 -4.81 17.09
N LEU A 271 24.15 -4.72 16.80
CA LEU A 271 23.29 -3.61 17.22
C LEU A 271 22.43 -4.06 18.42
N THR A 272 22.57 -3.39 19.55
CA THR A 272 21.71 -3.61 20.72
C THR A 272 20.48 -2.71 20.65
N ARG A 273 19.38 -3.11 21.31
CA ARG A 273 18.18 -2.27 21.45
C ARG A 273 18.51 -0.93 22.11
N ALA A 274 19.31 -0.94 23.16
CA ALA A 274 19.73 0.30 23.84
C ALA A 274 20.45 1.27 22.88
N LYS A 275 21.29 0.75 21.97
CA LYS A 275 21.95 1.58 20.95
C LYS A 275 20.97 2.07 19.90
N PHE A 276 20.03 1.21 19.47
CA PHE A 276 18.96 1.61 18.58
C PHE A 276 18.09 2.73 19.18
N ASP A 277 17.69 2.59 20.45
CA ASP A 277 16.91 3.60 21.16
C ASP A 277 17.67 4.93 21.30
N GLU A 278 18.98 4.88 21.57
CA GLU A 278 19.84 6.07 21.57
C GLU A 278 19.84 6.77 20.20
N LEU A 279 20.06 6.00 19.11
CA LEU A 279 20.13 6.52 17.74
C LEU A 279 18.82 7.15 17.27
N THR A 280 17.68 6.69 17.77
CA THR A 280 16.34 7.03 17.27
C THR A 280 15.52 7.85 18.27
N SER A 281 16.10 8.26 19.40
CA SER A 281 15.40 8.99 20.46
C SER A 281 14.75 10.28 19.96
N ASP A 282 15.44 11.02 19.10
CA ASP A 282 14.91 12.25 18.49
C ASP A 282 13.67 12.01 17.63
N LEU A 283 13.62 10.88 16.92
CA LEU A 283 12.46 10.51 16.10
C LEU A 283 11.23 10.15 16.95
N ILE A 284 11.45 9.42 18.04
CA ILE A 284 10.38 9.09 18.99
C ILE A 284 9.87 10.35 19.70
N GLU A 285 10.76 11.26 20.11
CA GLU A 285 10.35 12.52 20.74
C GLU A 285 9.53 13.41 19.81
N ARG A 286 9.77 13.39 18.51
CA ARG A 286 8.96 14.13 17.52
C ARG A 286 7.48 13.72 17.53
N THR A 287 7.13 12.52 17.96
CA THR A 287 5.73 12.07 18.04
C THR A 287 4.95 12.73 19.18
N ALA A 288 5.64 13.25 20.20
CA ALA A 288 5.00 13.80 21.40
C ALA A 288 4.19 15.06 21.11
N ILE A 289 4.70 15.98 20.29
CA ILE A 289 4.02 17.25 19.98
C ILE A 289 2.69 17.01 19.25
N PRO A 290 2.62 16.21 18.16
CA PRO A 290 1.37 15.89 17.52
C PRO A 290 0.34 15.23 18.45
N VAL A 291 0.76 14.34 19.35
CA VAL A 291 -0.13 13.71 20.34
C VAL A 291 -0.73 14.75 21.28
N GLN A 292 0.09 15.65 21.82
CA GLN A 292 -0.38 16.72 22.71
C GLN A 292 -1.32 17.68 21.97
N ASN A 293 -1.00 18.04 20.73
CA ASN A 293 -1.84 18.92 19.92
C ASN A 293 -3.20 18.26 19.63
N ALA A 294 -3.22 16.99 19.26
CA ALA A 294 -4.47 16.28 18.97
C ALA A 294 -5.39 16.23 20.21
N LEU A 295 -4.85 15.94 21.40
CA LEU A 295 -5.62 15.97 22.65
C LEU A 295 -6.16 17.37 22.95
N SER A 296 -5.30 18.39 22.82
CA SER A 296 -5.67 19.79 23.05
C SER A 296 -6.77 20.27 22.08
N ASP A 297 -6.62 19.94 20.79
CA ASP A 297 -7.58 20.34 19.75
C ASP A 297 -8.93 19.62 19.92
N ALA A 298 -8.92 18.38 20.42
CA ALA A 298 -10.13 17.65 20.79
C ALA A 298 -10.77 18.14 22.09
N GLY A 299 -10.12 19.03 22.84
CA GLY A 299 -10.59 19.54 24.13
C GLY A 299 -10.65 18.48 25.24
N ILE A 300 -9.79 17.44 25.16
CA ILE A 300 -9.74 16.35 26.13
C ILE A 300 -8.32 16.16 26.70
N THR A 301 -8.24 15.36 27.74
CA THR A 301 -6.99 14.92 28.35
C THR A 301 -6.75 13.44 28.05
N ALA A 302 -5.55 12.95 28.29
CA ALA A 302 -5.23 11.53 28.17
C ALA A 302 -6.11 10.63 29.07
N ALA A 303 -6.63 11.15 30.20
CA ALA A 303 -7.50 10.41 31.11
C ALA A 303 -8.90 10.14 30.54
N ASP A 304 -9.30 10.91 29.54
CA ASP A 304 -10.61 10.77 28.88
C ASP A 304 -10.58 9.68 27.78
N LEU A 305 -9.40 9.15 27.46
CA LEU A 305 -9.24 8.10 26.46
C LEU A 305 -9.65 6.74 27.01
N GLY A 306 -10.64 6.13 26.40
CA GLY A 306 -11.04 4.75 26.69
C GLY A 306 -10.07 3.71 26.10
N LYS A 307 -9.39 4.05 24.99
CA LYS A 307 -8.48 3.16 24.27
C LYS A 307 -7.44 3.94 23.47
N VAL A 308 -6.27 3.31 23.29
CA VAL A 308 -5.25 3.75 22.32
C VAL A 308 -4.99 2.61 21.35
N LEU A 309 -5.22 2.83 20.06
CA LEU A 309 -4.98 1.86 18.99
C LEU A 309 -3.63 2.14 18.33
N LEU A 310 -2.85 1.08 18.12
CA LEU A 310 -1.59 1.14 17.40
C LEU A 310 -1.81 0.70 15.96
N VAL A 311 -1.42 1.56 15.04
CA VAL A 311 -1.52 1.36 13.59
C VAL A 311 -0.16 1.63 12.94
N GLY A 312 0.09 0.98 11.80
CA GLY A 312 1.38 1.06 11.11
C GLY A 312 2.44 0.13 11.70
N GLY A 313 3.21 -0.50 10.83
CA GLY A 313 4.20 -1.52 11.22
C GLY A 313 5.28 -1.03 12.19
N SER A 314 5.60 0.28 12.18
CA SER A 314 6.60 0.87 13.07
C SER A 314 6.15 1.00 14.52
N THR A 315 4.85 0.86 14.82
CA THR A 315 4.34 0.76 16.20
C THR A 315 4.70 -0.54 16.90
N ARG A 316 5.25 -1.51 16.16
CA ARG A 316 5.81 -2.73 16.77
C ARG A 316 7.09 -2.47 17.55
N MET A 317 7.78 -1.36 17.31
CA MET A 317 8.97 -0.95 18.07
C MET A 317 8.60 -0.69 19.54
N ILE A 318 9.41 -1.23 20.44
CA ILE A 318 9.16 -1.15 21.89
C ILE A 318 9.22 0.30 22.37
N ASN A 319 10.22 1.07 21.93
CA ASN A 319 10.35 2.48 22.30
C ASN A 319 9.15 3.33 21.86
N ALA A 320 8.51 3.02 20.71
CA ALA A 320 7.28 3.67 20.28
C ALA A 320 6.11 3.35 21.23
N GLN A 321 5.94 2.07 21.59
CA GLN A 321 4.89 1.64 22.53
C GLN A 321 5.06 2.25 23.92
N GLU A 322 6.30 2.28 24.43
CA GLU A 322 6.63 2.91 25.71
C GLU A 322 6.35 4.42 25.69
N LYS A 323 6.66 5.10 24.56
CA LYS A 323 6.36 6.52 24.39
C LYS A 323 4.88 6.80 24.41
N VAL A 324 4.08 6.02 23.67
CA VAL A 324 2.62 6.12 23.69
C VAL A 324 2.08 5.96 25.11
N LYS A 325 2.51 4.91 25.81
CA LYS A 325 2.12 4.66 27.19
C LYS A 325 2.50 5.82 28.13
N GLN A 326 3.71 6.40 27.94
CA GLN A 326 4.15 7.57 28.71
C GLN A 326 3.27 8.80 28.45
N LEU A 327 2.89 9.06 27.18
CA LEU A 327 2.11 10.23 26.79
C LEU A 327 0.63 10.12 27.19
N THR A 328 0.07 8.90 27.17
CA THR A 328 -1.37 8.69 27.39
C THR A 328 -1.70 8.06 28.74
N ASN A 329 -0.72 7.60 29.49
CA ASN A 329 -0.86 6.79 30.70
C ASN A 329 -1.81 5.58 30.53
N THR A 330 -2.00 5.12 29.29
CA THR A 330 -2.88 4.02 28.88
C THR A 330 -2.05 2.94 28.18
N GLU A 331 -2.30 1.67 28.51
CA GLU A 331 -1.66 0.55 27.79
C GLU A 331 -2.22 0.48 26.36
N PRO A 332 -1.39 0.60 25.31
CA PRO A 332 -1.87 0.56 23.94
C PRO A 332 -2.51 -0.80 23.60
N SER A 333 -3.62 -0.76 22.89
CA SER A 333 -4.31 -1.96 22.42
C SER A 333 -3.54 -2.64 21.28
N LYS A 334 -3.41 -3.97 21.37
CA LYS A 334 -2.79 -4.83 20.35
C LYS A 334 -3.82 -5.76 19.70
N THR A 335 -5.12 -5.42 19.78
CA THR A 335 -6.19 -6.27 19.24
C THR A 335 -6.27 -6.25 17.73
N LEU A 336 -5.85 -5.16 17.09
CA LEU A 336 -5.78 -5.05 15.63
C LEU A 336 -4.39 -5.47 15.12
N ASN A 337 -4.35 -6.09 13.94
CA ASN A 337 -3.10 -6.21 13.20
C ASN A 337 -2.74 -4.85 12.58
N PRO A 338 -1.65 -4.19 13.01
CA PRO A 338 -1.32 -2.85 12.57
C PRO A 338 -0.95 -2.74 11.09
N ASP A 339 -0.70 -3.87 10.41
CA ASP A 339 -0.38 -3.92 8.98
C ASP A 339 -1.60 -4.15 8.09
N GLU A 340 -2.77 -4.51 8.66
CA GLU A 340 -3.96 -4.93 7.91
C GLU A 340 -5.21 -4.12 8.24
N CYS A 341 -5.31 -3.56 9.46
CA CYS A 341 -6.53 -2.93 9.96
C CYS A 341 -7.00 -1.76 9.09
N VAL A 342 -6.10 -1.05 8.45
CA VAL A 342 -6.42 0.07 7.55
C VAL A 342 -7.12 -0.44 6.27
N ALA A 343 -6.61 -1.48 5.64
CA ALA A 343 -7.25 -2.11 4.48
C ALA A 343 -8.61 -2.74 4.85
N ILE A 344 -8.69 -3.37 6.02
CA ILE A 344 -9.94 -3.90 6.57
C ILE A 344 -10.97 -2.79 6.70
N GLY A 345 -10.65 -1.67 7.33
CA GLY A 345 -11.56 -0.53 7.47
C GLY A 345 -11.97 0.07 6.11
N ALA A 346 -11.03 0.18 5.17
CA ALA A 346 -11.33 0.62 3.82
C ALA A 346 -12.30 -0.34 3.10
N SER A 347 -12.17 -1.66 3.29
CA SER A 347 -13.08 -2.65 2.70
C SER A 347 -14.49 -2.59 3.31
N ILE A 348 -14.60 -2.30 4.61
CA ILE A 348 -15.90 -2.08 5.27
C ILE A 348 -16.59 -0.86 4.66
N GLN A 349 -15.84 0.24 4.47
CA GLN A 349 -16.37 1.42 3.78
C GLN A 349 -16.78 1.11 2.33
N GLY A 350 -16.01 0.27 1.63
CA GLY A 350 -16.35 -0.22 0.29
C GLY A 350 -17.65 -1.04 0.29
N GLY A 351 -17.79 -1.97 1.22
CA GLY A 351 -19.00 -2.78 1.39
C GLY A 351 -20.22 -1.91 1.70
N LYS A 352 -20.08 -0.90 2.55
CA LYS A 352 -21.17 0.06 2.80
C LYS A 352 -21.60 0.79 1.51
N LEU A 353 -20.66 1.26 0.70
CA LEU A 353 -20.96 1.91 -0.58
C LEU A 353 -21.57 0.95 -1.59
N ALA A 354 -21.25 -0.34 -1.52
CA ALA A 354 -21.85 -1.40 -2.33
C ALA A 354 -23.22 -1.88 -1.81
N GLY A 355 -23.60 -1.51 -0.58
CA GLY A 355 -24.82 -1.97 0.08
C GLY A 355 -24.72 -3.39 0.65
N ASP A 356 -23.53 -3.84 1.04
CA ASP A 356 -23.30 -5.13 1.70
C ASP A 356 -23.89 -5.14 3.12
N GLU A 357 -24.75 -6.09 3.45
CA GLU A 357 -25.48 -6.17 4.73
C GLU A 357 -24.54 -6.23 5.96
N GLY A 358 -23.36 -6.80 5.83
CA GLY A 358 -22.39 -6.94 6.93
C GLY A 358 -21.54 -5.69 7.21
N ALA A 359 -21.64 -4.65 6.38
CA ALA A 359 -20.84 -3.44 6.54
C ALA A 359 -21.41 -2.45 7.58
N GLY A 360 -22.64 -2.70 8.08
CA GLY A 360 -23.33 -1.86 9.07
C GLY A 360 -23.71 -0.47 8.54
N ASP A 361 -24.47 0.27 9.34
CA ASP A 361 -24.92 1.64 9.03
C ASP A 361 -24.06 2.72 9.71
N ILE A 362 -22.77 2.43 9.94
CA ILE A 362 -21.86 3.34 10.63
C ILE A 362 -21.66 4.63 9.83
N LEU A 363 -21.97 5.77 10.40
CA LEU A 363 -21.69 7.10 9.83
C LEU A 363 -20.25 7.51 10.15
N LEU A 364 -19.49 7.86 9.12
CA LEU A 364 -18.13 8.41 9.27
C LEU A 364 -18.16 9.92 9.10
N LEU A 365 -17.67 10.63 10.11
CA LEU A 365 -17.44 12.07 10.10
C LEU A 365 -15.95 12.33 10.28
N ASP A 366 -15.30 12.79 9.21
CA ASP A 366 -13.87 13.10 9.21
C ASP A 366 -13.64 14.61 9.30
N VAL A 367 -12.39 15.06 9.42
CA VAL A 367 -12.03 16.46 9.56
C VAL A 367 -10.97 16.91 8.55
N THR A 368 -10.94 18.21 8.24
CA THR A 368 -9.82 18.80 7.51
C THR A 368 -8.61 18.97 8.43
N PRO A 369 -7.39 18.49 8.04
CA PRO A 369 -6.24 18.51 8.96
C PRO A 369 -5.62 19.87 9.17
N LEU A 370 -5.82 20.82 8.23
CA LEU A 370 -5.20 22.14 8.21
C LEU A 370 -6.21 23.21 7.89
N SER A 371 -6.01 24.41 8.45
CA SER A 371 -6.83 25.59 8.16
C SER A 371 -6.69 26.03 6.71
N LEU A 372 -7.81 26.49 6.12
CA LEU A 372 -7.89 27.04 4.78
C LEU A 372 -8.17 28.53 4.83
N SER A 373 -7.39 29.29 4.08
CA SER A 373 -7.38 30.75 4.10
C SER A 373 -7.25 31.30 2.69
N ILE A 374 -7.60 32.58 2.53
CA ILE A 374 -7.19 33.38 1.36
C ILE A 374 -6.21 34.47 1.77
N GLU A 375 -5.35 34.86 0.84
CA GLU A 375 -4.49 36.02 0.99
C GLU A 375 -5.32 37.30 0.91
N THR A 376 -5.21 38.15 1.93
CA THR A 376 -5.84 39.45 1.97
C THR A 376 -4.80 40.56 2.04
N MET A 377 -5.26 41.82 2.12
CA MET A 377 -4.40 43.00 2.11
C MET A 377 -3.29 42.90 3.17
N GLY A 378 -2.05 43.20 2.74
CA GLY A 378 -0.86 43.07 3.58
C GLY A 378 -0.26 41.67 3.60
N GLY A 379 -0.73 40.74 2.74
CA GLY A 379 -0.24 39.36 2.69
C GLY A 379 -0.72 38.48 3.82
N VAL A 380 -1.77 38.90 4.54
CA VAL A 380 -2.34 38.17 5.68
C VAL A 380 -3.15 36.97 5.19
N ALA A 381 -3.02 35.82 5.84
CA ALA A 381 -3.86 34.66 5.62
C ALA A 381 -5.15 34.80 6.44
N THR A 382 -6.26 35.16 5.79
CA THR A 382 -7.57 35.24 6.44
C THR A 382 -8.26 33.90 6.38
N ARG A 383 -8.49 33.28 7.54
CA ARG A 383 -9.08 31.95 7.66
C ARG A 383 -10.57 31.95 7.39
N LEU A 384 -11.02 30.98 6.57
CA LEU A 384 -12.43 30.69 6.35
C LEU A 384 -12.82 29.34 6.97
N ILE A 385 -11.92 28.35 6.89
CA ILE A 385 -12.14 27.04 7.51
C ILE A 385 -10.98 26.77 8.48
N GLU A 386 -11.31 26.52 9.73
CA GLU A 386 -10.35 26.14 10.76
C GLU A 386 -9.96 24.65 10.61
N ARG A 387 -8.74 24.31 11.01
CA ARG A 387 -8.33 22.91 11.14
C ARG A 387 -9.30 22.14 12.04
N ASN A 388 -9.42 20.86 11.85
CA ASN A 388 -10.35 19.98 12.56
C ASN A 388 -11.83 20.35 12.39
N THR A 389 -12.17 21.10 11.31
CA THR A 389 -13.57 21.28 10.91
C THR A 389 -14.06 19.98 10.26
N THR A 390 -15.20 19.46 10.72
CA THR A 390 -15.86 18.25 10.18
C THR A 390 -16.18 18.42 8.71
N ILE A 391 -15.92 17.38 7.90
CA ILE A 391 -16.18 17.34 6.47
C ILE A 391 -17.23 16.25 6.14
N PRO A 392 -18.06 16.45 5.09
CA PRO A 392 -18.04 17.56 4.14
C PRO A 392 -18.52 18.87 4.76
N THR A 393 -17.99 20.00 4.28
CA THR A 393 -18.37 21.34 4.79
C THR A 393 -18.30 22.41 3.71
N LYS A 394 -19.14 23.44 3.86
CA LYS A 394 -19.17 24.61 2.99
C LYS A 394 -19.23 25.88 3.81
N LYS A 395 -18.29 26.81 3.57
CA LYS A 395 -18.26 28.11 4.25
C LYS A 395 -18.01 29.24 3.27
N SER A 396 -18.74 30.34 3.43
CA SER A 396 -18.62 31.55 2.62
C SER A 396 -18.32 32.75 3.49
N GLN A 397 -17.53 33.69 2.94
CA GLN A 397 -17.28 34.99 3.56
C GLN A 397 -17.21 36.07 2.47
N VAL A 398 -17.78 37.25 2.76
CA VAL A 398 -17.74 38.38 1.86
C VAL A 398 -16.49 39.22 2.10
N PHE A 399 -15.77 39.49 1.04
CA PHE A 399 -14.59 40.36 0.96
C PHE A 399 -14.87 41.55 0.06
N SER A 400 -13.93 42.48 -0.05
CA SER A 400 -14.05 43.64 -0.91
C SER A 400 -12.74 44.00 -1.60
N THR A 401 -12.79 44.99 -2.51
CA THR A 401 -11.62 45.52 -3.22
C THR A 401 -10.72 46.33 -2.29
N ALA A 402 -9.40 46.26 -2.53
CA ALA A 402 -8.37 46.96 -1.76
C ALA A 402 -8.03 48.36 -2.33
N ALA A 403 -8.41 48.64 -3.59
CA ALA A 403 -8.14 49.89 -4.28
C ALA A 403 -9.42 50.46 -4.94
N ASP A 404 -9.44 51.78 -5.18
CA ASP A 404 -10.51 52.43 -5.94
C ASP A 404 -10.46 51.97 -7.40
N ASN A 405 -11.65 51.79 -7.99
CA ASN A 405 -11.85 51.38 -9.38
C ASN A 405 -11.14 50.08 -9.76
N GLN A 406 -11.02 49.19 -8.83
CA GLN A 406 -10.42 47.84 -9.04
C GLN A 406 -11.43 46.94 -9.78
N GLU A 407 -11.13 46.60 -11.03
CA GLU A 407 -12.01 45.83 -11.92
C GLU A 407 -11.80 44.30 -11.81
N ALA A 408 -10.79 43.86 -11.05
CA ALA A 408 -10.49 42.45 -10.82
C ALA A 408 -9.85 42.20 -9.45
N VAL A 409 -10.00 40.99 -8.93
CA VAL A 409 -9.30 40.51 -7.73
C VAL A 409 -8.61 39.19 -8.00
N ASP A 410 -7.39 39.06 -7.50
CA ASP A 410 -6.66 37.80 -7.49
C ASP A 410 -6.88 37.10 -6.14
N ILE A 411 -7.43 35.91 -6.18
CA ILE A 411 -7.65 35.07 -5.01
C ILE A 411 -6.54 34.03 -4.92
N ASN A 412 -5.67 34.16 -3.91
CA ASN A 412 -4.64 33.18 -3.57
C ASN A 412 -5.15 32.34 -2.40
N VAL A 413 -5.41 31.07 -2.67
CA VAL A 413 -5.87 30.09 -1.67
C VAL A 413 -4.65 29.46 -1.01
N VAL A 414 -4.62 29.46 0.31
CA VAL A 414 -3.50 28.92 1.10
C VAL A 414 -4.00 27.97 2.19
N GLN A 415 -3.16 26.99 2.52
CA GLN A 415 -3.42 25.99 3.57
C GLN A 415 -2.30 26.02 4.60
N GLY A 416 -2.66 26.04 5.88
CA GLY A 416 -1.73 26.03 7.02
C GLY A 416 -2.11 26.99 8.12
N GLU A 417 -1.28 27.02 9.18
CA GLU A 417 -1.57 27.71 10.43
C GLU A 417 -0.85 29.06 10.58
N ARG A 418 -0.03 29.45 9.59
CA ARG A 418 0.77 30.68 9.68
C ARG A 418 -0.11 31.91 9.36
N GLN A 419 0.21 33.03 9.99
CA GLN A 419 -0.56 34.30 9.86
C GLN A 419 -0.39 34.96 8.48
N PHE A 420 0.72 34.70 7.79
CA PHE A 420 1.00 35.28 6.47
C PHE A 420 0.87 34.22 5.38
N ALA A 421 0.25 34.59 4.26
CA ALA A 421 0.01 33.70 3.12
C ALA A 421 1.30 33.08 2.56
N LYS A 422 2.39 33.86 2.48
CA LYS A 422 3.71 33.40 2.00
C LYS A 422 4.34 32.28 2.83
N ASP A 423 3.93 32.17 4.09
CA ASP A 423 4.46 31.19 5.04
C ASP A 423 3.58 29.93 5.13
N ASN A 424 2.51 29.87 4.33
CA ASN A 424 1.59 28.77 4.18
C ASN A 424 1.75 28.11 2.81
N LYS A 425 1.23 26.89 2.65
CA LYS A 425 1.21 26.21 1.35
C LYS A 425 0.17 26.85 0.45
N SER A 426 0.59 27.45 -0.69
CA SER A 426 -0.36 27.90 -1.72
C SER A 426 -0.97 26.67 -2.41
N LEU A 427 -2.30 26.63 -2.43
CA LEU A 427 -3.08 25.59 -3.10
C LEU A 427 -3.41 25.98 -4.55
N GLY A 428 -3.50 27.28 -4.81
CA GLY A 428 -3.77 27.79 -6.14
C GLY A 428 -4.13 29.28 -6.12
N ARG A 429 -4.08 29.87 -7.30
CA ARG A 429 -4.45 31.27 -7.50
C ARG A 429 -5.36 31.38 -8.71
N PHE A 430 -6.43 32.15 -8.60
CA PHE A 430 -7.33 32.44 -9.70
C PHE A 430 -7.80 33.91 -9.64
N ARG A 431 -8.30 34.42 -10.76
CA ARG A 431 -8.69 35.81 -10.91
C ARG A 431 -10.17 35.93 -11.22
N LEU A 432 -10.86 36.79 -10.48
CA LEU A 432 -12.21 37.22 -10.76
C LEU A 432 -12.16 38.59 -11.43
N ASP A 433 -12.56 38.65 -12.71
CA ASP A 433 -12.57 39.85 -13.54
C ASP A 433 -13.98 40.41 -13.71
N GLY A 434 -14.05 41.70 -14.08
CA GLY A 434 -15.28 42.38 -14.48
C GLY A 434 -16.13 42.82 -13.30
N ILE A 435 -15.48 43.17 -12.21
CA ILE A 435 -16.06 43.91 -11.08
C ILE A 435 -16.32 45.32 -11.57
N LEU A 436 -17.50 45.91 -11.25
CA LEU A 436 -17.82 47.28 -11.61
C LEU A 436 -16.90 48.25 -10.88
N PRO A 437 -16.33 49.26 -11.57
CA PRO A 437 -15.52 50.29 -10.95
C PRO A 437 -16.29 50.99 -9.82
N ALA A 438 -15.74 50.95 -8.62
CA ALA A 438 -16.31 51.59 -7.44
C ALA A 438 -15.19 52.00 -6.47
N LYS A 439 -15.51 52.75 -5.42
CA LYS A 439 -14.57 53.01 -4.33
C LYS A 439 -14.20 51.70 -3.63
N ARG A 440 -12.94 51.61 -3.14
CA ARG A 440 -12.48 50.47 -2.33
C ARG A 440 -13.49 50.18 -1.21
N GLY A 441 -13.72 48.91 -0.92
CA GLY A 441 -14.62 48.47 0.12
C GLY A 441 -16.11 48.43 -0.27
N VAL A 442 -16.49 48.92 -1.49
CA VAL A 442 -17.87 48.91 -1.97
C VAL A 442 -18.25 47.61 -2.68
N PRO A 443 -17.44 47.05 -3.62
CA PRO A 443 -17.76 45.77 -4.23
C PRO A 443 -17.82 44.63 -3.18
N GLN A 444 -18.78 43.74 -3.32
CA GLN A 444 -18.98 42.60 -2.44
C GLN A 444 -18.62 41.32 -3.16
N ILE A 445 -17.53 40.71 -2.74
CA ILE A 445 -16.99 39.49 -3.35
C ILE A 445 -17.12 38.33 -2.36
N GLU A 446 -18.09 37.44 -2.59
CA GLU A 446 -18.29 36.26 -1.79
C GLU A 446 -17.29 35.18 -2.20
N VAL A 447 -16.42 34.77 -1.27
CA VAL A 447 -15.51 33.63 -1.46
C VAL A 447 -16.08 32.44 -0.68
N THR A 448 -16.26 31.33 -1.38
CA THR A 448 -16.82 30.10 -0.85
C THR A 448 -15.82 28.99 -0.93
N PHE A 449 -15.59 28.31 0.18
CA PHE A 449 -14.87 27.04 0.27
C PHE A 449 -15.87 25.92 0.40
N ASP A 450 -15.72 24.88 -0.43
CA ASP A 450 -16.55 23.68 -0.45
C ASP A 450 -15.62 22.46 -0.40
N ILE A 451 -15.65 21.73 0.73
CA ILE A 451 -14.83 20.52 0.95
C ILE A 451 -15.74 19.31 0.87
N ASP A 452 -15.42 18.39 -0.05
CA ASP A 452 -16.17 17.16 -0.18
C ASP A 452 -15.82 16.13 0.91
N ALA A 453 -16.51 14.99 0.88
CA ALA A 453 -16.28 13.91 1.82
C ALA A 453 -14.88 13.24 1.67
N ASN A 454 -14.15 13.45 0.57
CA ASN A 454 -12.78 12.98 0.35
C ASN A 454 -11.73 13.97 0.87
N GLY A 455 -12.16 15.14 1.35
CA GLY A 455 -11.27 16.22 1.76
C GLY A 455 -10.74 17.05 0.59
N ILE A 456 -11.34 16.94 -0.60
CA ILE A 456 -10.95 17.71 -1.78
C ILE A 456 -11.64 19.08 -1.72
N VAL A 457 -10.85 20.13 -1.94
CA VAL A 457 -11.26 21.52 -1.77
C VAL A 457 -11.61 22.16 -3.10
N ASN A 458 -12.80 22.75 -3.20
CA ASN A 458 -13.23 23.62 -4.27
C ASN A 458 -13.39 25.04 -3.72
N VAL A 459 -12.90 26.03 -4.43
CA VAL A 459 -13.05 27.44 -4.04
C VAL A 459 -13.69 28.22 -5.17
N SER A 460 -14.73 28.99 -4.87
CA SER A 460 -15.34 29.93 -5.81
C SER A 460 -15.29 31.35 -5.26
N ALA A 461 -15.26 32.32 -6.17
CA ALA A 461 -15.40 33.73 -5.86
C ALA A 461 -16.48 34.33 -6.76
N LYS A 462 -17.44 35.04 -6.16
CA LYS A 462 -18.57 35.65 -6.86
C LYS A 462 -18.71 37.11 -6.49
N ASP A 463 -18.74 37.98 -7.50
CA ASP A 463 -19.13 39.36 -7.31
C ASP A 463 -20.67 39.46 -7.17
N LEU A 464 -21.16 39.83 -5.99
CA LEU A 464 -22.58 39.91 -5.70
C LEU A 464 -23.26 41.04 -6.46
N GLY A 465 -22.52 42.06 -6.92
CA GLY A 465 -23.03 43.19 -7.69
C GLY A 465 -23.32 42.84 -9.16
N THR A 466 -22.43 42.09 -9.80
CA THR A 466 -22.56 41.72 -11.23
C THR A 466 -23.06 40.30 -11.43
N GLY A 467 -23.00 39.46 -10.39
CA GLY A 467 -23.29 38.03 -10.49
C GLY A 467 -22.19 37.22 -11.18
N LYS A 468 -21.07 37.82 -11.57
CA LYS A 468 -19.94 37.11 -12.17
C LYS A 468 -19.28 36.21 -11.12
N GLU A 469 -18.95 35.00 -11.55
CA GLU A 469 -18.33 33.99 -10.70
C GLU A 469 -17.17 33.33 -11.40
N GLN A 470 -16.13 33.02 -10.63
CA GLN A 470 -15.00 32.18 -11.02
C GLN A 470 -14.79 31.13 -9.93
N HIS A 471 -14.34 29.97 -10.33
CA HIS A 471 -14.05 28.89 -9.41
C HIS A 471 -12.72 28.21 -9.77
N ILE A 472 -12.07 27.66 -8.79
CA ILE A 472 -10.94 26.76 -8.94
C ILE A 472 -11.25 25.50 -8.14
N THR A 473 -11.18 24.36 -8.79
CA THR A 473 -10.94 23.11 -8.07
C THR A 473 -9.46 23.12 -7.77
N ILE A 474 -9.11 22.94 -6.51
CA ILE A 474 -7.71 22.97 -6.11
C ILE A 474 -7.01 21.78 -6.73
N THR A 475 -6.45 22.03 -7.89
CA THR A 475 -5.46 21.15 -8.52
C THR A 475 -4.14 21.90 -8.36
N SER A 476 -3.34 21.51 -7.37
CA SER A 476 -2.02 22.11 -7.23
C SER A 476 -1.29 21.96 -8.57
N GLY A 477 -0.43 22.93 -8.95
CA GLY A 477 0.32 22.89 -10.21
C GLY A 477 1.26 21.67 -10.37
N THR A 478 1.20 20.76 -9.42
CA THR A 478 1.90 19.47 -9.36
C THR A 478 1.00 18.28 -9.77
N ASN A 479 -0.31 18.50 -9.96
CA ASN A 479 -1.22 17.45 -10.42
C ASN A 479 -1.12 17.26 -11.93
N MET A 480 -1.31 16.02 -12.37
CA MET A 480 -1.33 15.68 -13.79
C MET A 480 -2.53 16.33 -14.46
N SER A 481 -2.36 16.81 -15.69
CA SER A 481 -3.50 17.26 -16.50
C SER A 481 -4.39 16.07 -16.89
N GLU A 482 -5.65 16.32 -17.23
CA GLU A 482 -6.57 15.25 -17.65
C GLU A 482 -6.03 14.47 -18.86
N SER A 483 -5.39 15.18 -19.81
CA SER A 483 -4.72 14.57 -20.95
C SER A 483 -3.50 13.71 -20.56
N ASP A 484 -2.74 14.10 -19.52
CA ASP A 484 -1.63 13.30 -19.01
C ASP A 484 -2.13 12.07 -18.25
N ILE A 485 -3.23 12.19 -17.50
CA ILE A 485 -3.89 11.06 -16.84
C ILE A 485 -4.41 10.07 -17.90
N GLU A 486 -5.09 10.53 -18.96
CA GLU A 486 -5.56 9.66 -20.04
C GLU A 486 -4.42 8.96 -20.78
N LYS A 487 -3.30 9.65 -20.99
CA LYS A 487 -2.09 9.06 -21.55
C LYS A 487 -1.52 7.98 -20.62
N ALA A 488 -1.40 8.28 -19.33
CA ALA A 488 -0.92 7.33 -18.32
C ALA A 488 -1.84 6.11 -18.18
N VAL A 489 -3.16 6.29 -18.28
CA VAL A 489 -4.15 5.18 -18.31
C VAL A 489 -3.91 4.27 -19.50
N ARG A 490 -3.69 4.82 -20.70
CA ARG A 490 -3.41 4.01 -21.91
C ARG A 490 -2.11 3.23 -21.78
N GLU A 491 -1.03 3.89 -21.35
CA GLU A 491 0.25 3.23 -21.11
C GLU A 491 0.12 2.12 -20.03
N ALA A 492 -0.67 2.37 -18.98
CA ALA A 492 -0.93 1.39 -17.93
C ALA A 492 -1.67 0.15 -18.46
N GLN A 493 -2.66 0.32 -19.35
CA GLN A 493 -3.38 -0.77 -20.00
C GLN A 493 -2.50 -1.60 -20.94
N GLU A 494 -1.56 -0.95 -21.65
CA GLU A 494 -0.59 -1.67 -22.49
C GLU A 494 0.32 -2.57 -21.65
N PHE A 495 0.78 -2.09 -20.50
CA PHE A 495 1.58 -2.90 -19.57
C PHE A 495 0.76 -4.03 -18.92
N GLU A 496 -0.50 -3.79 -18.57
CA GLU A 496 -1.40 -4.83 -18.03
C GLU A 496 -1.55 -6.00 -19.02
N ALA A 497 -1.71 -5.70 -20.31
CA ALA A 497 -1.79 -6.73 -21.34
C ALA A 497 -0.47 -7.53 -21.47
N GLN A 498 0.68 -6.87 -21.36
CA GLN A 498 2.00 -7.52 -21.38
C GLN A 498 2.20 -8.41 -20.14
N ASP A 499 1.87 -7.88 -18.95
CA ASP A 499 2.00 -8.59 -17.68
C ASP A 499 1.11 -9.85 -17.66
N LYS A 500 -0.11 -9.76 -18.21
CA LYS A 500 -1.02 -10.91 -18.33
C LYS A 500 -0.45 -12.01 -19.23
N LYS A 501 0.07 -11.65 -20.39
CA LYS A 501 0.72 -12.60 -21.32
C LYS A 501 1.93 -13.27 -20.68
N ARG A 502 2.71 -12.51 -19.94
CA ARG A 502 3.87 -13.04 -19.24
C ARG A 502 3.49 -14.01 -18.12
N LYS A 503 2.48 -13.65 -17.30
CA LYS A 503 1.96 -14.56 -16.26
C LYS A 503 1.52 -15.88 -16.88
N GLU A 504 0.74 -15.84 -17.98
CA GLU A 504 0.34 -17.04 -18.72
C GLU A 504 1.55 -17.87 -19.18
N GLY A 505 2.64 -17.21 -19.60
CA GLY A 505 3.88 -17.89 -19.97
C GLY A 505 4.55 -18.60 -18.79
N ILE A 506 4.64 -17.92 -17.64
CA ILE A 506 5.21 -18.49 -16.42
C ILE A 506 4.37 -19.66 -15.91
N ASP A 507 3.05 -19.49 -15.86
CA ASP A 507 2.12 -20.54 -15.43
C ASP A 507 2.27 -21.78 -16.34
N THR A 508 2.28 -21.59 -17.67
CA THR A 508 2.50 -22.67 -18.65
C THR A 508 3.83 -23.40 -18.41
N ARG A 509 4.91 -22.67 -18.12
CA ARG A 509 6.21 -23.26 -17.83
C ARG A 509 6.20 -24.09 -16.55
N ASN A 510 5.60 -23.55 -15.48
CA ASN A 510 5.49 -24.24 -14.18
C ASN A 510 4.66 -25.53 -14.28
N ASP A 511 3.54 -25.47 -15.00
CA ASP A 511 2.71 -26.67 -15.28
C ASP A 511 3.50 -27.71 -16.07
N ALA A 512 4.33 -27.29 -17.04
CA ALA A 512 5.18 -28.17 -17.80
C ALA A 512 6.27 -28.81 -16.94
N GLU A 513 6.93 -28.07 -16.06
CA GLU A 513 7.90 -28.61 -15.09
C GLU A 513 7.25 -29.63 -14.16
N SER A 514 6.06 -29.35 -13.67
CA SER A 514 5.29 -30.27 -12.83
C SER A 514 4.93 -31.57 -13.58
N LEU A 515 4.50 -31.46 -14.84
CA LEU A 515 4.18 -32.61 -15.68
C LEU A 515 5.43 -33.45 -15.98
N VAL A 516 6.57 -32.83 -16.27
CA VAL A 516 7.86 -33.50 -16.44
C VAL A 516 8.19 -34.30 -15.19
N PHE A 517 8.17 -33.68 -14.02
CA PHE A 517 8.50 -34.35 -12.76
C PHE A 517 7.56 -35.51 -12.44
N GLN A 518 6.26 -35.34 -12.62
CA GLN A 518 5.27 -36.41 -12.39
C GLN A 518 5.47 -37.58 -13.36
N THR A 519 5.72 -37.28 -14.64
CA THR A 519 5.91 -38.31 -15.65
C THR A 519 7.20 -39.12 -15.41
N GLU A 520 8.29 -38.47 -15.01
CA GLU A 520 9.54 -39.12 -14.63
C GLU A 520 9.32 -40.07 -13.45
N LYS A 521 8.71 -39.56 -12.37
CA LYS A 521 8.40 -40.37 -11.19
C LYS A 521 7.54 -41.58 -11.54
N ASN A 522 6.51 -41.41 -12.35
CA ASN A 522 5.62 -42.49 -12.76
C ASN A 522 6.32 -43.51 -13.67
N LEU A 523 7.22 -43.08 -14.54
CA LEU A 523 8.04 -43.96 -15.35
C LEU A 523 9.01 -44.80 -14.51
N GLU A 524 9.60 -44.24 -13.45
CA GLU A 524 10.43 -44.98 -12.49
C GLU A 524 9.60 -46.05 -11.75
N GLU A 525 8.35 -45.74 -11.39
CA GLU A 525 7.50 -46.60 -10.57
C GLU A 525 6.85 -47.77 -11.36
N VAL A 526 6.40 -47.52 -12.59
CA VAL A 526 5.63 -48.51 -13.38
C VAL A 526 6.15 -48.73 -14.79
N GLY A 527 7.17 -48.00 -15.24
CA GLY A 527 7.66 -48.05 -16.62
C GLY A 527 8.17 -49.44 -17.08
N ASP A 528 8.67 -50.25 -16.15
CA ASP A 528 9.12 -51.64 -16.45
C ASP A 528 7.94 -52.61 -16.67
N LYS A 529 6.72 -52.19 -16.32
CA LYS A 529 5.48 -52.96 -16.51
C LYS A 529 4.72 -52.54 -17.78
N MET A 530 5.29 -51.63 -18.58
CA MET A 530 4.70 -51.10 -19.82
C MET A 530 5.22 -51.80 -21.05
N ASP A 531 4.47 -51.66 -22.15
CA ASP A 531 4.97 -52.07 -23.48
C ASP A 531 6.17 -51.19 -23.87
N VAL A 532 7.18 -51.79 -24.46
CA VAL A 532 8.45 -51.12 -24.83
C VAL A 532 8.21 -49.95 -25.80
N ALA A 533 7.26 -50.09 -26.72
CA ALA A 533 6.93 -49.06 -27.69
C ALA A 533 6.22 -47.87 -27.03
N ASP A 534 5.27 -48.11 -26.09
CA ASP A 534 4.59 -47.09 -25.33
C ASP A 534 5.59 -46.32 -24.42
N LYS A 535 6.49 -47.05 -23.72
CA LYS A 535 7.53 -46.43 -22.87
C LYS A 535 8.45 -45.53 -23.69
N SER A 536 8.92 -46.01 -24.84
CA SER A 536 9.83 -45.24 -25.71
C SER A 536 9.16 -43.99 -26.30
N ALA A 537 7.85 -44.01 -26.58
CA ALA A 537 7.10 -42.84 -27.04
C ALA A 537 6.99 -41.79 -25.94
N ILE A 538 6.68 -42.21 -24.70
CA ILE A 538 6.58 -41.30 -23.56
C ILE A 538 7.96 -40.69 -23.25
N GLU A 539 9.04 -41.47 -23.27
CA GLU A 539 10.41 -40.96 -23.04
C GLU A 539 10.83 -39.93 -24.10
N ALA A 540 10.43 -40.13 -25.37
CA ALA A 540 10.70 -39.18 -26.44
C ALA A 540 9.93 -37.85 -26.27
N ASP A 541 8.63 -37.90 -25.94
CA ASP A 541 7.82 -36.72 -25.71
C ASP A 541 8.23 -35.99 -24.43
N LEU A 542 8.60 -36.72 -23.38
CA LEU A 542 9.17 -36.19 -22.15
C LEU A 542 10.47 -35.43 -22.41
N ALA A 543 11.36 -35.96 -23.19
CA ALA A 543 12.61 -35.31 -23.58
C ALA A 543 12.36 -34.04 -24.40
N ALA A 544 11.36 -34.08 -25.29
CA ALA A 544 10.95 -32.91 -26.07
C ALA A 544 10.40 -31.79 -25.17
N LEU A 545 9.53 -32.11 -24.19
CA LEU A 545 9.01 -31.15 -23.24
C LEU A 545 10.11 -30.56 -22.34
N LYS A 546 11.02 -31.40 -21.83
CA LYS A 546 12.20 -30.94 -21.06
C LYS A 546 13.03 -29.93 -21.86
N THR A 547 13.34 -30.26 -23.11
CA THR A 547 14.10 -29.35 -23.97
C THR A 547 13.39 -28.03 -24.19
N ALA A 548 12.08 -28.04 -24.36
CA ALA A 548 11.28 -26.81 -24.52
C ALA A 548 11.27 -25.95 -23.24
N VAL A 549 11.18 -26.59 -22.06
CA VAL A 549 11.22 -25.91 -20.77
C VAL A 549 12.61 -25.34 -20.47
N GLU A 550 13.67 -26.11 -20.68
CA GLU A 550 15.07 -25.70 -20.45
C GLU A 550 15.52 -24.56 -21.38
N ALA A 551 14.90 -24.42 -22.55
CA ALA A 551 15.14 -23.32 -23.47
C ALA A 551 14.51 -21.97 -22.98
N THR A 552 13.82 -21.97 -21.84
CA THR A 552 13.13 -20.80 -21.28
C THR A 552 13.58 -20.51 -19.86
N THR A 553 13.46 -19.24 -19.46
CA THR A 553 13.60 -18.84 -18.05
C THR A 553 12.29 -18.19 -17.59
N ALA A 554 12.00 -18.23 -16.29
CA ALA A 554 10.85 -17.56 -15.72
C ALA A 554 10.87 -16.04 -15.97
N GLU A 555 12.04 -15.49 -16.29
CA GLU A 555 12.25 -14.05 -16.51
C GLU A 555 12.08 -13.63 -17.98
N SER A 556 12.19 -14.56 -18.94
CA SER A 556 12.14 -14.27 -20.38
C SER A 556 11.54 -15.42 -21.16
N ILE A 557 10.22 -15.49 -21.21
CA ILE A 557 9.50 -16.47 -22.04
C ILE A 557 8.72 -15.71 -23.13
N THR A 558 8.93 -16.12 -24.40
CA THR A 558 8.24 -15.53 -25.55
C THR A 558 6.93 -16.27 -25.87
N GLU A 559 6.00 -15.63 -26.58
CA GLU A 559 4.75 -16.26 -27.02
C GLU A 559 4.99 -17.54 -27.86
N ASP A 560 6.01 -17.53 -28.71
CA ASP A 560 6.37 -18.71 -29.50
C ASP A 560 6.87 -19.86 -28.63
N GLN A 561 7.64 -19.59 -27.58
CA GLN A 561 8.09 -20.57 -26.62
C GLN A 561 6.93 -21.13 -25.77
N VAL A 562 5.98 -20.27 -25.37
CA VAL A 562 4.74 -20.72 -24.69
C VAL A 562 3.96 -21.68 -25.59
N ALA A 563 3.80 -21.36 -26.88
CA ALA A 563 3.12 -22.24 -27.82
C ALA A 563 3.85 -23.58 -28.01
N GLN A 564 5.20 -23.57 -28.05
CA GLN A 564 6.01 -24.78 -28.13
C GLN A 564 5.87 -25.67 -26.89
N ILE A 565 5.89 -25.07 -25.69
CA ILE A 565 5.69 -25.79 -24.43
C ILE A 565 4.29 -26.41 -24.40
N LYS A 566 3.24 -25.66 -24.70
CA LYS A 566 1.85 -26.18 -24.76
C LYS A 566 1.72 -27.36 -25.72
N ALA A 567 2.29 -27.25 -26.91
CA ALA A 567 2.26 -28.34 -27.90
C ALA A 567 3.01 -29.58 -27.42
N ALA A 568 4.14 -29.41 -26.73
CA ALA A 568 4.91 -30.54 -26.16
C ALA A 568 4.20 -31.18 -24.96
N GLN A 569 3.52 -30.34 -24.11
CA GLN A 569 2.68 -30.82 -23.00
C GLN A 569 1.53 -31.69 -23.51
N GLU A 570 0.81 -31.23 -24.56
CA GLU A 570 -0.33 -31.93 -25.13
C GLU A 570 0.10 -33.31 -25.66
N LYS A 571 1.24 -33.38 -26.37
CA LYS A 571 1.79 -34.64 -26.87
C LYS A 571 2.17 -35.60 -25.74
N LEU A 572 2.84 -35.09 -24.71
CA LEU A 572 3.24 -35.92 -23.56
C LEU A 572 1.99 -36.40 -22.79
N LEU A 573 0.97 -35.58 -22.62
CA LEU A 573 -0.27 -36.00 -21.99
C LEU A 573 -0.98 -37.08 -22.78
N GLU A 574 -0.99 -37.01 -24.12
CA GLU A 574 -1.56 -38.02 -25.01
C GLU A 574 -0.82 -39.34 -24.90
N SER A 575 0.52 -39.33 -25.02
CA SER A 575 1.35 -40.55 -24.93
C SER A 575 1.35 -41.15 -23.53
N ALA A 576 1.30 -40.34 -22.47
CA ALA A 576 1.34 -40.76 -21.06
C ALA A 576 -0.01 -41.25 -20.50
N GLN A 577 -1.12 -41.18 -21.24
CA GLN A 577 -2.43 -41.65 -20.75
C GLN A 577 -2.39 -43.11 -20.22
N LYS A 578 -1.69 -44.00 -20.91
CA LYS A 578 -1.54 -45.38 -20.48
C LYS A 578 -0.65 -45.53 -19.23
N LEU A 579 0.32 -44.64 -19.05
CA LEU A 579 1.18 -44.59 -17.86
C LEU A 579 0.35 -44.23 -16.65
N PHE A 580 -0.43 -43.16 -16.72
CA PHE A 580 -1.28 -42.71 -15.62
C PHE A 580 -2.36 -43.75 -15.25
N ALA A 581 -2.97 -44.43 -16.25
CA ALA A 581 -3.88 -45.55 -16.01
C ALA A 581 -3.21 -46.69 -15.22
N LYS A 582 -1.98 -47.05 -15.57
CA LYS A 582 -1.23 -48.10 -14.86
C LYS A 582 -0.80 -47.71 -13.46
N VAL A 583 -0.44 -46.46 -13.23
CA VAL A 583 -0.17 -45.94 -11.87
C VAL A 583 -1.43 -46.08 -11.00
N TYR A 584 -2.58 -45.73 -11.55
CA TYR A 584 -3.87 -45.84 -10.83
C TYR A 584 -4.23 -47.30 -10.51
N GLU A 585 -4.03 -48.24 -11.47
CA GLU A 585 -4.21 -49.69 -11.25
C GLU A 585 -3.26 -50.22 -10.17
N ASN A 586 -2.00 -49.78 -10.17
CA ASN A 586 -1.01 -50.20 -9.17
C ASN A 586 -1.36 -49.68 -7.76
N ALA A 587 -1.84 -48.44 -7.67
CA ALA A 587 -2.31 -47.86 -6.42
C ALA A 587 -3.53 -48.59 -5.85
N GLN A 588 -4.49 -48.99 -6.70
CA GLN A 588 -5.64 -49.81 -6.27
C GLN A 588 -5.23 -51.23 -5.81
N GLN A 589 -4.27 -51.86 -6.50
CA GLN A 589 -3.76 -53.17 -6.09
C GLN A 589 -2.98 -53.10 -4.76
N ALA A 590 -2.23 -52.04 -4.51
CA ALA A 590 -1.55 -51.81 -3.26
C ALA A 590 -2.52 -51.62 -2.09
N GLN A 591 -3.64 -50.90 -2.31
CA GLN A 591 -4.72 -50.74 -1.31
C GLN A 591 -5.45 -52.06 -1.03
N GLN A 592 -5.64 -52.92 -2.03
CA GLN A 592 -6.26 -54.24 -1.84
C GLN A 592 -5.31 -55.24 -1.13
N ALA A 593 -3.98 -55.11 -1.34
CA ALA A 593 -2.98 -55.95 -0.68
C ALA A 593 -2.77 -55.60 0.79
N THR A 594 -3.00 -54.35 1.20
CA THR A 594 -2.97 -53.90 2.61
C THR A 594 -4.28 -54.14 3.37
N GLY A 595 -5.40 -54.42 2.65
CA GLY A 595 -6.71 -54.73 3.23
C GLY A 595 -6.95 -56.18 3.61
N SER A 596 -5.95 -57.12 3.42
CA SER A 596 -6.14 -58.55 3.67
C SER A 596 -5.46 -59.10 4.98
N ALA A 597 -5.02 -58.26 5.87
CA ALA A 597 -4.47 -58.65 7.18
C ALA A 597 -5.08 -57.82 8.27
N ASP A 598 -6.33 -58.10 8.63
CA ASP A 598 -6.89 -58.08 9.98
C ASP A 598 -8.42 -58.24 9.91
N ALA A 599 -8.87 -59.50 9.89
CA ALA A 599 -10.24 -59.86 10.15
C ALA A 599 -10.28 -60.60 11.50
N VAL A 600 -10.50 -59.87 12.61
CA VAL A 600 -11.06 -60.42 13.84
C VAL A 600 -12.13 -59.46 14.38
N THR A 601 -13.37 -59.89 14.19
CA THR A 601 -14.64 -59.61 14.89
C THR A 601 -14.68 -58.60 16.03
N THR A 602 -15.60 -57.64 15.94
CA THR A 602 -16.76 -57.54 16.83
C THR A 602 -17.86 -56.61 16.28
N GLU A 603 -19.11 -57.04 16.48
CA GLU A 603 -20.38 -56.43 16.08
C GLU A 603 -20.66 -55.07 16.71
N GLY A 604 -21.46 -54.25 16.01
CA GLY A 604 -22.25 -53.18 16.64
C GLY A 604 -22.55 -51.96 15.78
N ALA A 605 -23.61 -52.02 15.00
CA ALA A 605 -24.58 -51.01 14.54
C ALA A 605 -24.29 -49.49 14.68
N HIS A 606 -24.37 -48.68 13.67
CA HIS A 606 -25.47 -47.85 13.13
C HIS A 606 -24.96 -46.76 12.17
N SER A 607 -25.54 -46.79 11.02
CA SER A 607 -25.93 -45.76 10.00
C SER A 607 -25.46 -44.29 10.12
N GLY A 608 -25.03 -43.76 9.01
CA GLY A 608 -25.10 -42.33 8.68
C GLY A 608 -24.08 -41.91 7.62
N ASP A 609 -24.60 -41.61 6.42
CA ASP A 609 -23.94 -41.03 5.24
C ASP A 609 -23.03 -39.81 5.55
N ASP A 610 -21.92 -39.67 4.90
CA ASP A 610 -21.60 -38.75 3.82
C ASP A 610 -20.09 -38.73 3.55
N ASN A 611 -19.75 -38.94 2.29
CA ASN A 611 -18.39 -38.85 1.75
C ASN A 611 -17.93 -37.41 1.62
N VAL A 612 -16.86 -37.03 2.31
CA VAL A 612 -15.92 -36.00 1.86
C VAL A 612 -14.52 -36.49 2.18
N VAL A 613 -13.68 -36.63 1.16
CA VAL A 613 -12.25 -36.96 1.30
C VAL A 613 -11.49 -35.67 1.35
N ASP A 614 -11.02 -35.27 2.53
CA ASP A 614 -10.04 -34.20 2.73
C ASP A 614 -8.64 -34.78 2.55
N GLY A 615 -7.88 -34.21 1.61
CA GLY A 615 -6.47 -34.54 1.39
C GLY A 615 -5.56 -33.62 2.19
N ASP A 616 -5.04 -34.14 3.30
CA ASP A 616 -4.00 -33.47 4.08
C ASP A 616 -2.66 -33.48 3.33
N PHE A 617 -2.17 -32.30 2.93
CA PHE A 617 -0.77 -32.10 2.55
C PHE A 617 0.03 -31.62 3.76
N LYS A 618 0.97 -32.42 4.22
CA LYS A 618 2.03 -31.98 5.14
C LYS A 618 3.19 -31.41 4.34
N GLU A 619 3.53 -30.16 4.60
CA GLU A 619 4.80 -29.54 4.20
C GLU A 619 5.99 -30.21 4.87
N VAL A 620 7.06 -30.34 4.09
CA VAL A 620 8.44 -30.54 4.56
C VAL A 620 9.25 -29.30 4.17
#